data_0184e0381d5178c2625add4d8133cb61
#
_entry.id   0184e0381d5178c2625add4d8133cb61
#
_cell.length_a   1.000
_cell.length_b   1.000
_cell.length_c   1.000
_cell.angle_alpha   90.00
_cell.angle_beta   90.00
_cell.angle_gamma   90.00
#
_symmetry.space_group_name_H-M   'P 1'
#
loop_
_entity.id
_entity.type
_entity.pdbx_description
1 polymer ?
#
loop_
_entity_poly.entity_id
_entity_poly.type
_entity_poly.pdbx_seq_one_letter_code
_entity_poly.pdbx_strand_id
1 'polypeptide(L)'
;VKKLRLFLIAIVAFLGLAIPVIADSDVDYSVSDYDGVLTIHDDNTADFYQTITYDFDSSYNGQIVTLGEAGHMPDGFTVDKNPEISAQVNGVDKTVRSEIKDLGDGYQVKIYNSGRSGDIVVVKLHWKLTNLLFPYQDVAELNWVPISDWDETLKHVTFTVTTDKLTSNRKLWAHRGYLKSTLVKKQADGYQITASHVDGKLELHAYWDKDILTNPATLSGKKKAAIIKQEQKIARKTQLLKTTLFYVVPSIIGVMIVSAGVLFFMGNQTAKAHEKFSRDIRSYEAPEDWSPLLVMQYIYDADLEDTDTKGSSIPQKFKFETAMQATLLDLIDRKIITAEDQELTCHPDKPMTKYEAEVLDMAFGKRKTVKIEDLFSDYRFDDDLVDSYKKKYKGHTLEAKLNKLGDDFNDRYLGKLEKITSLVDKEISQKALPAIREDLPDGAAKKFEYAKGLLFISLLPIVVGLVYLIFNLNLAFLGYGFLLLLVILSLVVVIRKADYYDVHGAITAEGQERIQSWISFTNMMRDINKFDKVDWQGVIVWNRILVYATLFGYAKQVQKYLAIHDIKLASEAAYMVDSELGYLIGMQTHQLGLASHSADSASNFSVSSGSSGTSGGFSGGGGGGGGGAF
;
A
#
# COMPACT_ATOMS: atom_id res chain seq x y z
N VAL A 1 -1.58 10.34 10.37
CA VAL A 1 -1.82 8.92 10.05
C VAL A 1 -3.26 8.67 9.61
N LYS A 2 -4.34 9.12 10.35
CA LYS A 2 -5.75 8.91 9.96
C LYS A 2 -6.09 9.47 8.56
N LYS A 3 -5.65 10.71 8.24
CA LYS A 3 -5.88 11.35 6.92
C LYS A 3 -5.17 10.60 5.78
N LEU A 4 -3.97 10.05 6.02
CA LEU A 4 -3.22 9.25 5.05
C LEU A 4 -3.91 7.89 4.81
N ARG A 5 -4.43 7.24 5.86
CA ARG A 5 -5.21 6.00 5.72
C ARG A 5 -6.48 6.21 4.89
N LEU A 6 -7.22 7.30 5.14
CA LEU A 6 -8.41 7.65 4.36
C LEU A 6 -8.06 7.93 2.89
N PHE A 7 -6.96 8.62 2.62
CA PHE A 7 -6.48 8.90 1.26
C PHE A 7 -6.05 7.61 0.53
N LEU A 8 -5.33 6.71 1.22
CA LEU A 8 -4.96 5.39 0.67
C LEU A 8 -6.18 4.52 0.38
N ILE A 9 -7.16 4.50 1.28
CA ILE A 9 -8.44 3.79 1.06
C ILE A 9 -9.17 4.37 -0.15
N ALA A 10 -9.20 5.70 -0.30
CA ALA A 10 -9.81 6.35 -1.47
C ALA A 10 -9.08 6.00 -2.79
N ILE A 11 -7.75 5.92 -2.79
CA ILE A 11 -6.98 5.47 -3.97
C ILE A 11 -7.29 4.01 -4.29
N VAL A 12 -7.31 3.12 -3.31
CA VAL A 12 -7.61 1.70 -3.51
C VAL A 12 -9.04 1.51 -4.00
N ALA A 13 -10.01 2.24 -3.44
CA ALA A 13 -11.40 2.24 -3.90
C ALA A 13 -11.52 2.78 -5.34
N PHE A 14 -10.80 3.85 -5.67
CA PHE A 14 -10.80 4.43 -7.01
C PHE A 14 -10.15 3.49 -8.05
N LEU A 15 -9.04 2.82 -7.69
CA LEU A 15 -8.40 1.82 -8.54
C LEU A 15 -9.27 0.57 -8.71
N GLY A 16 -9.99 0.15 -7.67
CA GLY A 16 -10.95 -0.96 -7.72
C GLY A 16 -12.16 -0.67 -8.61
N LEU A 17 -12.57 0.61 -8.74
CA LEU A 17 -13.64 1.03 -9.64
C LEU A 17 -13.18 1.17 -11.11
N ALA A 18 -11.87 1.22 -11.35
CA ALA A 18 -11.28 1.38 -12.68
C ALA A 18 -11.01 0.05 -13.41
N ILE A 19 -11.30 -1.09 -12.79
CA ILE A 19 -11.23 -2.38 -13.48
C ILE A 19 -12.44 -2.45 -14.41
N PRO A 20 -12.25 -2.53 -15.74
CA PRO A 20 -13.37 -2.73 -16.67
C PRO A 20 -14.05 -4.05 -16.30
N VAL A 21 -15.33 -4.01 -16.01
CA VAL A 21 -16.15 -5.22 -15.91
C VAL A 21 -16.26 -5.75 -17.34
N ILE A 22 -15.50 -6.79 -17.64
CA ILE A 22 -15.67 -7.56 -18.87
C ILE A 22 -17.06 -8.19 -18.75
N ALA A 23 -17.93 -7.94 -19.74
CA ALA A 23 -19.22 -8.60 -19.81
C ALA A 23 -18.94 -10.09 -19.96
N ASP A 24 -19.38 -10.86 -18.97
CA ASP A 24 -19.26 -12.31 -18.96
C ASP A 24 -20.20 -12.83 -20.06
N SER A 25 -19.67 -13.27 -21.19
CA SER A 25 -20.44 -14.03 -22.17
C SER A 25 -20.66 -15.42 -21.58
N ASP A 26 -21.87 -15.97 -21.68
CA ASP A 26 -22.19 -17.34 -21.22
C ASP A 26 -21.32 -18.41 -21.91
N VAL A 27 -20.48 -18.03 -22.88
CA VAL A 27 -19.59 -18.91 -23.66
C VAL A 27 -18.15 -18.47 -23.46
N ASP A 28 -17.30 -19.38 -22.99
CA ASP A 28 -15.87 -19.17 -22.81
C ASP A 28 -15.10 -19.57 -24.08
N TYR A 29 -14.44 -18.59 -24.70
CA TYR A 29 -13.68 -18.75 -25.94
C TYR A 29 -12.60 -17.68 -26.07
N SER A 30 -11.73 -17.86 -27.05
CA SER A 30 -10.77 -16.83 -27.48
C SER A 30 -10.69 -16.77 -29.01
N VAL A 31 -10.32 -15.61 -29.55
CA VAL A 31 -10.04 -15.46 -30.99
C VAL A 31 -8.53 -15.45 -31.18
N SER A 32 -7.99 -16.57 -31.68
CA SER A 32 -6.55 -16.74 -31.88
C SER A 32 -6.03 -15.98 -33.09
N ASP A 33 -6.74 -16.04 -34.18
CA ASP A 33 -6.33 -15.40 -35.45
C ASP A 33 -7.51 -14.72 -36.15
N TYR A 34 -7.22 -13.54 -36.63
CA TYR A 34 -8.10 -12.77 -37.55
C TYR A 34 -7.31 -12.39 -38.80
N ASP A 35 -7.71 -12.91 -39.94
CA ASP A 35 -7.13 -12.57 -41.24
C ASP A 35 -8.17 -11.86 -42.09
N GLY A 36 -7.93 -10.58 -42.43
CA GLY A 36 -8.76 -9.75 -43.29
C GLY A 36 -8.04 -9.50 -44.63
N VAL A 37 -8.68 -9.77 -45.73
CA VAL A 37 -8.17 -9.47 -47.08
C VAL A 37 -9.16 -8.55 -47.80
N LEU A 38 -8.73 -7.33 -48.04
CA LEU A 38 -9.49 -6.34 -48.81
C LEU A 38 -8.88 -6.15 -50.19
N THR A 39 -9.65 -6.47 -51.24
CA THR A 39 -9.27 -6.20 -52.62
C THR A 39 -10.16 -5.09 -53.16
N ILE A 40 -9.58 -3.97 -53.55
CA ILE A 40 -10.28 -2.78 -54.03
C ILE A 40 -10.23 -2.78 -55.55
N HIS A 41 -11.40 -2.73 -56.18
CA HIS A 41 -11.57 -2.73 -57.65
C HIS A 41 -11.59 -1.32 -58.24
N ASP A 42 -11.34 -1.23 -59.51
CA ASP A 42 -11.22 0.05 -60.20
C ASP A 42 -12.57 0.76 -60.47
N ASP A 43 -13.68 0.08 -60.21
CA ASP A 43 -15.05 0.63 -60.20
C ASP A 43 -15.52 1.12 -58.82
N ASN A 44 -14.63 1.16 -57.84
CA ASN A 44 -14.90 1.50 -56.43
C ASN A 44 -15.74 0.46 -55.67
N THR A 45 -15.83 -0.76 -56.18
CA THR A 45 -16.28 -1.90 -55.40
C THR A 45 -15.12 -2.54 -54.69
N ALA A 46 -15.37 -3.39 -53.71
CA ALA A 46 -14.32 -4.16 -53.05
C ALA A 46 -14.84 -5.52 -52.56
N ASP A 47 -13.97 -6.52 -52.65
CA ASP A 47 -14.15 -7.81 -51.98
C ASP A 47 -13.44 -7.79 -50.64
N PHE A 48 -14.16 -8.11 -49.59
CA PHE A 48 -13.61 -8.22 -48.24
C PHE A 48 -13.80 -9.63 -47.68
N TYR A 49 -12.69 -10.34 -47.54
CA TYR A 49 -12.65 -11.67 -46.96
C TYR A 49 -12.20 -11.59 -45.51
N GLN A 50 -12.95 -12.23 -44.62
CA GLN A 50 -12.58 -12.42 -43.21
C GLN A 50 -12.40 -13.91 -42.96
N THR A 51 -11.27 -14.29 -42.35
CA THR A 51 -11.06 -15.62 -41.78
C THR A 51 -10.78 -15.44 -40.32
N ILE A 52 -11.62 -16.04 -39.46
CA ILE A 52 -11.59 -15.84 -38.00
C ILE A 52 -11.50 -17.20 -37.33
N THR A 53 -10.49 -17.39 -36.49
CA THR A 53 -10.27 -18.63 -35.74
C THR A 53 -10.66 -18.44 -34.31
N TYR A 54 -11.63 -19.21 -33.87
CA TYR A 54 -12.12 -19.27 -32.47
C TYR A 54 -11.63 -20.55 -31.83
N ASP A 55 -11.10 -20.43 -30.60
CA ASP A 55 -10.74 -21.55 -29.73
C ASP A 55 -11.76 -21.57 -28.57
N PHE A 56 -12.58 -22.62 -28.47
CA PHE A 56 -13.64 -22.70 -27.47
C PHE A 56 -13.22 -23.50 -26.23
N ASP A 57 -13.41 -22.89 -25.06
CA ASP A 57 -13.17 -23.51 -23.75
C ASP A 57 -14.49 -23.97 -23.07
N SER A 58 -15.64 -23.69 -23.68
CA SER A 58 -16.97 -24.16 -23.26
C SER A 58 -17.80 -24.66 -24.45
N SER A 59 -19.01 -25.16 -24.21
CA SER A 59 -20.00 -25.44 -25.27
C SER A 59 -20.54 -24.13 -25.84
N TYR A 60 -20.82 -24.12 -27.14
CA TYR A 60 -21.30 -22.95 -27.88
C TYR A 60 -22.38 -23.33 -28.89
N ASN A 61 -23.19 -22.34 -29.33
CA ASN A 61 -24.20 -22.50 -30.37
C ASN A 61 -23.78 -21.96 -31.71
N GLY A 62 -22.87 -21.01 -31.73
CA GLY A 62 -22.39 -20.39 -32.96
C GLY A 62 -21.55 -19.13 -32.73
N GLN A 63 -21.31 -18.40 -33.81
CA GLN A 63 -20.56 -17.13 -33.82
C GLN A 63 -21.43 -15.99 -34.38
N ILE A 64 -21.08 -14.80 -33.97
CA ILE A 64 -21.66 -13.55 -34.44
C ILE A 64 -20.55 -12.73 -35.11
N VAL A 65 -20.81 -12.25 -36.33
CA VAL A 65 -19.93 -11.29 -37.03
C VAL A 65 -20.78 -10.12 -37.52
N THR A 66 -20.32 -8.91 -37.25
CA THR A 66 -20.99 -7.69 -37.70
C THR A 66 -20.08 -6.93 -38.68
N LEU A 67 -20.67 -6.34 -39.69
CA LEU A 67 -20.00 -5.37 -40.57
C LEU A 67 -20.95 -4.22 -40.87
N GLY A 68 -20.53 -2.98 -40.60
CA GLY A 68 -21.40 -1.81 -40.62
C GLY A 68 -20.88 -0.65 -41.45
N GLU A 69 -21.77 0.32 -41.61
CA GLU A 69 -21.60 1.58 -42.32
C GLU A 69 -21.37 2.74 -41.30
N ALA A 70 -21.18 2.42 -40.02
CA ALA A 70 -21.10 3.40 -38.99
C ALA A 70 -19.91 4.36 -39.19
N GLY A 71 -20.16 5.66 -39.02
CA GLY A 71 -19.17 6.71 -39.16
C GLY A 71 -19.22 7.45 -40.46
N HIS A 72 -18.15 8.14 -40.82
CA HIS A 72 -18.09 8.94 -42.05
C HIS A 72 -17.60 8.07 -43.21
N MET A 73 -18.54 7.53 -43.96
CA MET A 73 -18.28 6.76 -45.19
C MET A 73 -18.63 7.60 -46.45
N PRO A 74 -18.12 7.23 -47.66
CA PRO A 74 -18.50 7.90 -48.90
C PRO A 74 -20.00 7.81 -49.14
N ASP A 75 -20.55 8.81 -49.82
CA ASP A 75 -21.94 8.79 -50.25
C ASP A 75 -22.23 7.55 -51.13
N GLY A 76 -23.29 6.80 -50.78
CA GLY A 76 -23.64 5.56 -51.44
C GLY A 76 -22.75 4.37 -51.11
N PHE A 77 -21.96 4.44 -50.03
CA PHE A 77 -21.31 3.25 -49.48
C PHE A 77 -22.36 2.23 -49.07
N THR A 78 -22.19 0.98 -49.44
CA THR A 78 -23.05 -0.12 -49.01
C THR A 78 -22.26 -1.38 -48.79
N VAL A 79 -22.74 -2.18 -47.84
CA VAL A 79 -22.30 -3.55 -47.57
C VAL A 79 -23.34 -4.51 -48.13
N ASP A 80 -22.93 -5.54 -48.85
CA ASP A 80 -23.88 -6.57 -49.30
C ASP A 80 -24.51 -7.29 -48.09
N LYS A 81 -25.83 -7.33 -48.08
CA LYS A 81 -26.60 -7.98 -47.02
C LYS A 81 -26.51 -9.51 -47.01
N ASN A 82 -25.95 -10.14 -48.03
CA ASN A 82 -25.87 -11.59 -48.17
C ASN A 82 -24.44 -12.06 -48.38
N PRO A 83 -23.56 -11.97 -47.36
CA PRO A 83 -22.19 -12.47 -47.49
C PRO A 83 -22.17 -13.99 -47.72
N GLU A 84 -21.17 -14.47 -48.47
CA GLU A 84 -20.89 -15.89 -48.57
C GLU A 84 -20.24 -16.36 -47.24
N ILE A 85 -20.75 -17.47 -46.67
CA ILE A 85 -20.33 -17.94 -45.33
C ILE A 85 -19.94 -19.40 -45.41
N SER A 86 -18.81 -19.74 -44.83
CA SER A 86 -18.40 -21.12 -44.59
C SER A 86 -17.75 -21.26 -43.21
N ALA A 87 -17.80 -22.47 -42.66
CA ALA A 87 -17.12 -22.77 -41.39
C ALA A 87 -16.51 -24.15 -41.40
N GLN A 88 -15.40 -24.28 -40.66
CA GLN A 88 -14.74 -25.55 -40.38
C GLN A 88 -14.69 -25.73 -38.86
N VAL A 89 -14.93 -26.92 -38.39
CA VAL A 89 -14.75 -27.32 -36.98
C VAL A 89 -13.67 -28.40 -36.94
N ASN A 90 -12.59 -28.14 -36.24
CA ASN A 90 -11.41 -29.03 -36.14
C ASN A 90 -10.87 -29.44 -37.55
N GLY A 91 -10.87 -28.49 -38.47
CA GLY A 91 -10.40 -28.70 -39.85
C GLY A 91 -11.39 -29.44 -40.77
N VAL A 92 -12.61 -29.72 -40.33
CA VAL A 92 -13.65 -30.41 -41.10
C VAL A 92 -14.72 -29.41 -41.48
N ASP A 93 -15.05 -29.33 -42.78
CA ASP A 93 -16.11 -28.47 -43.28
C ASP A 93 -17.46 -28.80 -42.63
N LYS A 94 -18.18 -27.76 -42.22
CA LYS A 94 -19.51 -27.84 -41.62
C LYS A 94 -20.51 -27.07 -42.46
N THR A 95 -21.66 -27.69 -42.73
CA THR A 95 -22.81 -26.96 -43.26
C THR A 95 -23.34 -26.03 -42.17
N VAL A 96 -23.33 -24.74 -42.41
CA VAL A 96 -23.80 -23.74 -41.47
C VAL A 96 -25.17 -23.19 -41.88
N ARG A 97 -26.01 -22.94 -40.86
CA ARG A 97 -27.19 -22.09 -41.03
C ARG A 97 -26.79 -20.69 -40.58
N SER A 98 -27.17 -19.68 -41.35
CA SER A 98 -26.96 -18.29 -40.99
C SER A 98 -28.29 -17.53 -40.88
N GLU A 99 -28.29 -16.53 -40.02
CA GLU A 99 -29.37 -15.55 -39.88
C GLU A 99 -28.76 -14.16 -39.97
N ILE A 100 -29.28 -13.33 -40.86
CA ILE A 100 -28.78 -12.00 -41.09
C ILE A 100 -29.80 -11.02 -40.55
N LYS A 101 -29.36 -10.15 -39.65
CA LYS A 101 -30.15 -9.07 -39.05
C LYS A 101 -29.63 -7.73 -39.57
N ASP A 102 -30.53 -6.92 -40.09
CA ASP A 102 -30.27 -5.53 -40.46
C ASP A 102 -30.25 -4.69 -39.17
N LEU A 103 -29.15 -3.96 -38.91
CA LEU A 103 -28.96 -3.11 -37.75
C LEU A 103 -29.27 -1.63 -38.07
N GLY A 104 -29.61 -1.31 -39.36
CA GLY A 104 -29.85 0.04 -39.82
C GLY A 104 -28.59 0.77 -40.28
N ASP A 105 -27.43 0.46 -39.67
CA ASP A 105 -26.10 0.96 -40.04
C ASP A 105 -25.12 -0.19 -40.33
N GLY A 106 -25.62 -1.31 -40.80
CA GLY A 106 -24.88 -2.51 -41.16
C GLY A 106 -25.64 -3.79 -40.90
N TYR A 107 -24.93 -4.90 -40.96
CA TYR A 107 -25.50 -6.23 -40.85
C TYR A 107 -24.81 -7.04 -39.76
N GLN A 108 -25.61 -7.77 -38.96
CA GLN A 108 -25.15 -8.81 -38.03
C GLN A 108 -25.47 -10.17 -38.65
N VAL A 109 -24.45 -11.01 -38.73
CA VAL A 109 -24.57 -12.39 -39.18
C VAL A 109 -24.40 -13.33 -37.98
N LYS A 110 -25.44 -14.10 -37.64
CA LYS A 110 -25.39 -15.24 -36.72
C LYS A 110 -25.11 -16.50 -37.50
N ILE A 111 -24.08 -17.23 -37.13
CA ILE A 111 -23.61 -18.45 -37.78
C ILE A 111 -23.79 -19.61 -36.81
N TYR A 112 -24.73 -20.50 -37.09
CA TYR A 112 -25.05 -21.62 -36.20
C TYR A 112 -24.24 -22.86 -36.60
N ASN A 113 -23.33 -23.25 -35.71
CA ASN A 113 -22.47 -24.42 -35.86
C ASN A 113 -22.09 -24.99 -34.48
N SER A 114 -23.11 -25.29 -33.66
CA SER A 114 -22.92 -25.70 -32.25
C SER A 114 -21.87 -26.78 -32.08
N GLY A 115 -21.15 -26.69 -30.95
CA GLY A 115 -20.06 -27.58 -30.59
C GLY A 115 -19.78 -27.60 -29.10
N ARG A 116 -18.58 -28.04 -28.73
CA ARG A 116 -18.18 -28.30 -27.34
C ARG A 116 -16.82 -27.67 -27.03
N SER A 117 -16.49 -27.67 -25.76
CA SER A 117 -15.13 -27.30 -25.27
C SER A 117 -14.04 -28.10 -26.00
N GLY A 118 -12.97 -27.40 -26.37
CA GLY A 118 -11.81 -27.91 -27.12
C GLY A 118 -11.97 -27.85 -28.63
N ASP A 119 -13.10 -27.35 -29.15
CA ASP A 119 -13.27 -27.18 -30.59
C ASP A 119 -12.54 -25.92 -31.08
N ILE A 120 -11.87 -26.05 -32.24
CA ILE A 120 -11.30 -24.94 -33.02
C ILE A 120 -12.22 -24.70 -34.20
N VAL A 121 -12.80 -23.51 -34.25
CA VAL A 121 -13.73 -23.12 -35.32
C VAL A 121 -13.12 -22.05 -36.21
N VAL A 122 -13.02 -22.31 -37.47
CA VAL A 122 -12.60 -21.33 -38.49
C VAL A 122 -13.82 -20.90 -39.30
N VAL A 123 -14.20 -19.64 -39.14
CA VAL A 123 -15.30 -19.02 -39.89
C VAL A 123 -14.71 -18.16 -41.02
N LYS A 124 -15.25 -18.29 -42.22
CA LYS A 124 -14.88 -17.45 -43.36
C LYS A 124 -16.13 -16.73 -43.88
N LEU A 125 -15.98 -15.42 -44.09
CA LEU A 125 -17.01 -14.57 -44.68
C LEU A 125 -16.42 -13.84 -45.89
N HIS A 126 -17.23 -13.69 -46.94
CA HIS A 126 -16.91 -12.86 -48.07
C HIS A 126 -18.00 -11.81 -48.24
N TRP A 127 -17.61 -10.55 -48.07
CA TRP A 127 -18.46 -9.38 -48.22
C TRP A 127 -18.15 -8.64 -49.48
N LYS A 128 -19.17 -8.14 -50.17
CA LYS A 128 -19.02 -7.19 -51.28
C LYS A 128 -19.36 -5.80 -50.76
N LEU A 129 -18.45 -4.86 -51.03
CA LEU A 129 -18.58 -3.47 -50.62
C LEU A 129 -18.69 -2.61 -51.87
N THR A 130 -19.47 -1.53 -51.80
CA THR A 130 -19.63 -0.58 -52.90
C THR A 130 -19.31 0.83 -52.44
N ASN A 131 -18.70 1.65 -53.28
CA ASN A 131 -18.27 3.02 -53.01
C ASN A 131 -17.41 3.14 -51.71
N LEU A 132 -16.38 2.31 -51.60
CA LEU A 132 -15.52 2.25 -50.39
C LEU A 132 -14.56 3.44 -50.29
N LEU A 133 -14.04 3.94 -51.43
CA LEU A 133 -13.10 5.05 -51.49
C LEU A 133 -13.79 6.39 -51.70
N PHE A 134 -13.23 7.45 -51.09
CA PHE A 134 -13.56 8.85 -51.35
C PHE A 134 -12.74 9.35 -52.56
N PRO A 135 -13.32 9.54 -53.75
CA PRO A 135 -12.60 9.96 -54.95
C PRO A 135 -12.45 11.49 -55.02
N TYR A 136 -11.31 12.02 -54.53
CA TYR A 136 -10.98 13.44 -54.65
C TYR A 136 -10.25 13.79 -55.95
N GLN A 137 -10.06 15.09 -56.23
CA GLN A 137 -9.41 15.56 -57.47
C GLN A 137 -7.95 15.10 -57.62
N ASP A 138 -7.25 14.81 -56.52
CA ASP A 138 -5.83 14.44 -56.53
C ASP A 138 -5.56 13.02 -56.00
N VAL A 139 -6.45 12.44 -55.20
CA VAL A 139 -6.30 11.10 -54.61
C VAL A 139 -7.65 10.42 -54.39
N ALA A 140 -7.64 9.09 -54.28
CA ALA A 140 -8.71 8.31 -53.71
C ALA A 140 -8.32 7.94 -52.26
N GLU A 141 -9.15 8.31 -51.25
CA GLU A 141 -8.90 8.10 -49.82
C GLU A 141 -9.71 6.89 -49.32
N LEU A 142 -9.07 6.02 -48.57
CA LEU A 142 -9.72 5.05 -47.70
C LEU A 142 -9.65 5.56 -46.26
N ASN A 143 -10.79 5.66 -45.60
CA ASN A 143 -10.84 5.89 -44.15
C ASN A 143 -11.89 4.95 -43.54
N TRP A 144 -11.45 3.80 -43.06
CA TRP A 144 -12.33 2.69 -42.72
C TRP A 144 -11.88 1.98 -41.44
N VAL A 145 -12.86 1.52 -40.64
CA VAL A 145 -12.66 0.80 -39.40
C VAL A 145 -13.21 -0.62 -39.52
N PRO A 146 -12.45 -1.57 -40.10
CA PRO A 146 -12.91 -2.96 -40.31
C PRO A 146 -13.03 -3.76 -38.99
N ILE A 147 -12.38 -3.32 -37.92
CA ILE A 147 -12.43 -3.97 -36.60
C ILE A 147 -12.73 -2.88 -35.57
N SER A 148 -13.77 -3.06 -34.74
CA SER A 148 -14.15 -2.04 -33.76
C SER A 148 -14.76 -2.58 -32.47
N ASP A 149 -15.63 -3.58 -32.52
CA ASP A 149 -16.48 -3.97 -31.39
C ASP A 149 -16.54 -5.50 -31.28
N TRP A 150 -15.44 -6.05 -30.81
CA TRP A 150 -15.28 -7.48 -30.54
C TRP A 150 -15.43 -7.76 -29.06
N ASP A 151 -16.18 -8.81 -28.71
CA ASP A 151 -16.37 -9.22 -27.32
C ASP A 151 -15.05 -9.70 -26.72
N GLU A 152 -14.20 -10.35 -27.53
CA GLU A 152 -12.90 -10.85 -27.12
C GLU A 152 -11.73 -10.14 -27.83
N THR A 153 -10.59 -10.11 -27.16
CA THR A 153 -9.33 -9.61 -27.74
C THR A 153 -8.84 -10.52 -28.85
N LEU A 154 -8.67 -9.97 -30.05
CA LEU A 154 -8.08 -10.70 -31.16
C LEU A 154 -6.57 -10.87 -30.95
N LYS A 155 -6.10 -12.11 -30.70
CA LYS A 155 -4.69 -12.37 -30.32
C LYS A 155 -3.72 -12.00 -31.43
N HIS A 156 -4.02 -12.40 -32.67
CA HIS A 156 -3.23 -12.06 -33.86
C HIS A 156 -4.16 -11.52 -34.94
N VAL A 157 -3.80 -10.39 -35.48
CA VAL A 157 -4.51 -9.78 -36.62
C VAL A 157 -3.53 -9.60 -37.76
N THR A 158 -3.87 -10.18 -38.92
CA THR A 158 -3.26 -9.88 -40.22
C THR A 158 -4.31 -9.24 -41.09
N PHE A 159 -3.99 -8.12 -41.71
CA PHE A 159 -4.90 -7.44 -42.64
C PHE A 159 -4.14 -7.08 -43.90
N THR A 160 -4.61 -7.57 -45.06
CA THR A 160 -4.00 -7.32 -46.38
C THR A 160 -4.92 -6.42 -47.18
N VAL A 161 -4.36 -5.36 -47.76
CA VAL A 161 -5.08 -4.45 -48.68
C VAL A 161 -4.41 -4.48 -50.03
N THR A 162 -5.13 -4.90 -51.06
CA THR A 162 -4.69 -4.95 -52.45
C THR A 162 -5.58 -4.11 -53.33
N THR A 163 -5.11 -3.80 -54.55
CA THR A 163 -5.84 -3.00 -55.52
C THR A 163 -5.63 -3.57 -56.91
N ASP A 164 -6.65 -3.57 -57.80
CA ASP A 164 -6.52 -4.07 -59.16
C ASP A 164 -5.50 -3.28 -59.97
N LYS A 165 -5.43 -1.98 -59.75
CA LYS A 165 -4.45 -1.10 -60.39
C LYS A 165 -3.36 -0.69 -59.41
N LEU A 166 -2.13 -0.79 -59.83
CA LEU A 166 -0.99 -0.36 -59.07
C LEU A 166 -0.68 1.11 -59.34
N THR A 167 -0.65 1.93 -58.30
CA THR A 167 -0.22 3.32 -58.38
C THR A 167 1.08 3.53 -57.63
N SER A 168 1.95 4.38 -58.15
CA SER A 168 3.26 4.67 -57.53
C SER A 168 3.12 5.50 -56.27
N ASN A 169 2.16 6.42 -56.26
CA ASN A 169 1.92 7.36 -55.15
C ASN A 169 0.77 6.85 -54.29
N ARG A 170 1.15 6.00 -53.32
CA ARG A 170 0.21 5.39 -52.39
C ARG A 170 0.84 5.31 -51.00
N LYS A 171 0.02 5.47 -49.95
CA LYS A 171 0.43 5.29 -48.58
C LYS A 171 -0.73 4.83 -47.71
N LEU A 172 -0.44 3.93 -46.79
CA LEU A 172 -1.38 3.41 -45.81
C LEU A 172 -0.83 3.57 -44.41
N TRP A 173 -1.68 3.96 -43.47
CA TRP A 173 -1.48 3.96 -42.04
C TRP A 173 -2.55 3.10 -41.38
N ALA A 174 -2.23 2.52 -40.26
CA ALA A 174 -3.15 1.74 -39.43
C ALA A 174 -3.10 2.20 -37.99
N HIS A 175 -4.23 2.51 -37.37
CA HIS A 175 -4.33 3.11 -36.04
C HIS A 175 -5.12 2.23 -35.10
N ARG A 176 -4.60 2.12 -33.85
CA ARG A 176 -5.22 1.43 -32.70
C ARG A 176 -5.21 2.29 -31.44
N GLY A 177 -5.15 3.62 -31.60
CA GLY A 177 -4.90 4.57 -30.51
C GLY A 177 -3.42 4.89 -30.32
N TYR A 178 -3.14 5.84 -29.43
CA TYR A 178 -1.80 6.45 -29.32
C TYR A 178 -0.70 5.55 -28.74
N LEU A 179 -1.06 4.60 -27.88
CA LEU A 179 -0.07 3.76 -27.19
C LEU A 179 0.13 2.38 -27.83
N LYS A 180 -0.80 1.97 -28.68
CA LYS A 180 -0.77 0.66 -29.34
C LYS A 180 -0.06 0.78 -30.68
N SER A 181 0.64 -0.26 -31.11
CA SER A 181 1.40 -0.26 -32.35
C SER A 181 0.82 -1.23 -33.36
N THR A 182 0.93 -0.85 -34.64
CA THR A 182 0.68 -1.70 -35.78
C THR A 182 1.94 -1.72 -36.65
N LEU A 183 2.21 -2.83 -37.29
CA LEU A 183 3.27 -2.93 -38.28
C LEU A 183 2.62 -2.90 -39.67
N VAL A 184 2.94 -1.89 -40.47
CA VAL A 184 2.47 -1.76 -41.86
C VAL A 184 3.63 -2.03 -42.80
N LYS A 185 3.54 -3.09 -43.61
CA LYS A 185 4.53 -3.45 -44.64
C LYS A 185 3.96 -3.16 -46.03
N LYS A 186 4.68 -2.40 -46.84
CA LYS A 186 4.36 -2.20 -48.23
C LYS A 186 4.74 -3.47 -49.00
N GLN A 187 3.80 -4.00 -49.80
CA GLN A 187 3.99 -5.13 -50.71
C GLN A 187 4.00 -4.66 -52.16
N ALA A 188 4.26 -5.58 -53.10
CA ALA A 188 4.27 -5.26 -54.52
C ALA A 188 2.88 -4.75 -54.99
N ASP A 189 1.83 -5.41 -54.55
CA ASP A 189 0.43 -5.20 -54.95
C ASP A 189 -0.42 -4.48 -53.89
N GLY A 190 0.15 -4.14 -52.73
CA GLY A 190 -0.65 -3.52 -51.69
C GLY A 190 0.11 -3.24 -50.39
N TYR A 191 -0.56 -3.55 -49.29
CA TYR A 191 -0.06 -3.41 -47.92
C TYR A 191 -0.47 -4.59 -47.05
N GLN A 192 0.39 -5.01 -46.17
CA GLN A 192 0.09 -5.94 -45.08
C GLN A 192 0.22 -5.24 -43.73
N ILE A 193 -0.79 -5.33 -42.92
CA ILE A 193 -0.87 -4.81 -41.57
C ILE A 193 -0.86 -5.98 -40.61
N THR A 194 -0.01 -5.95 -39.58
CA THR A 194 -0.02 -6.94 -38.51
C THR A 194 -0.14 -6.25 -37.17
N ALA A 195 -0.93 -6.84 -36.29
CA ALA A 195 -1.13 -6.37 -34.92
C ALA A 195 -1.39 -7.56 -33.99
N SER A 196 -1.02 -7.43 -32.72
CA SER A 196 -1.26 -8.45 -31.70
C SER A 196 -2.10 -7.88 -30.57
N HIS A 197 -2.99 -8.69 -29.99
CA HIS A 197 -3.87 -8.30 -28.90
C HIS A 197 -4.70 -7.06 -29.24
N VAL A 198 -5.53 -7.16 -30.28
CA VAL A 198 -6.43 -6.09 -30.72
C VAL A 198 -7.71 -6.14 -29.90
N ASP A 199 -7.84 -5.22 -28.97
CA ASP A 199 -8.92 -5.05 -27.99
C ASP A 199 -9.69 -3.75 -28.22
N GLY A 200 -10.12 -3.50 -29.41
CA GLY A 200 -10.79 -2.26 -29.82
C GLY A 200 -10.64 -2.01 -31.29
N LYS A 201 -10.60 -0.73 -31.67
CA LYS A 201 -10.62 -0.33 -33.07
C LYS A 201 -9.29 -0.54 -33.79
N LEU A 202 -9.34 -1.09 -34.98
CA LEU A 202 -8.29 -0.99 -35.99
C LEU A 202 -8.83 -0.15 -37.15
N GLU A 203 -8.28 1.04 -37.33
CA GLU A 203 -8.61 1.98 -38.40
C GLU A 203 -7.56 1.90 -39.52
N LEU A 204 -8.00 1.82 -40.74
CA LEU A 204 -7.18 1.89 -41.95
C LEU A 204 -7.39 3.26 -42.60
N HIS A 205 -6.32 4.05 -42.68
CA HIS A 205 -6.32 5.32 -43.38
C HIS A 205 -5.29 5.30 -44.49
N ALA A 206 -5.73 5.48 -45.72
CA ALA A 206 -4.85 5.37 -46.90
C ALA A 206 -5.23 6.33 -47.99
N TYR A 207 -4.29 6.57 -48.89
CA TYR A 207 -4.58 7.20 -50.19
C TYR A 207 -3.82 6.52 -51.32
N TRP A 208 -4.41 6.54 -52.47
CA TRP A 208 -3.82 6.19 -53.77
C TRP A 208 -3.96 7.37 -54.73
N ASP A 209 -3.20 7.37 -55.84
CA ASP A 209 -3.49 8.30 -56.95
C ASP A 209 -4.93 8.12 -57.40
N LYS A 210 -5.58 9.22 -57.83
CA LYS A 210 -6.98 9.20 -58.28
C LYS A 210 -7.25 8.17 -59.40
N ASP A 211 -6.22 7.88 -60.21
CA ASP A 211 -6.32 6.98 -61.39
C ASP A 211 -6.46 5.49 -61.00
N ILE A 212 -6.47 5.19 -59.68
CA ILE A 212 -6.83 3.84 -59.19
C ILE A 212 -8.27 3.49 -59.59
N LEU A 213 -9.13 4.50 -59.66
CA LEU A 213 -10.54 4.35 -60.06
C LEU A 213 -10.75 4.74 -61.52
N THR A 214 -11.60 4.00 -62.19
CA THR A 214 -12.01 4.28 -63.56
C THR A 214 -13.26 5.17 -63.57
N ASN A 215 -13.15 6.42 -64.07
CA ASN A 215 -14.25 7.40 -64.19
C ASN A 215 -15.08 7.60 -62.88
N PRO A 216 -14.49 7.82 -61.72
CA PRO A 216 -15.24 8.03 -60.49
C PRO A 216 -15.99 9.38 -60.53
N ALA A 217 -17.13 9.44 -59.83
CA ALA A 217 -17.78 10.71 -59.48
C ALA A 217 -16.90 11.47 -58.50
N THR A 218 -16.07 12.41 -58.99
CA THR A 218 -15.01 13.05 -58.22
C THR A 218 -15.58 14.10 -57.26
N LEU A 219 -15.23 13.97 -55.96
CA LEU A 219 -15.52 14.97 -54.95
C LEU A 219 -14.69 16.24 -55.16
N SER A 220 -15.26 17.39 -54.80
CA SER A 220 -14.60 18.69 -54.97
C SER A 220 -13.38 18.84 -54.05
N GLY A 221 -12.30 19.42 -54.57
CA GLY A 221 -11.09 19.78 -53.86
C GLY A 221 -9.99 18.71 -53.85
N LYS A 222 -8.81 19.15 -53.41
CA LYS A 222 -7.62 18.30 -53.21
C LYS A 222 -7.51 17.88 -51.76
N LYS A 223 -7.23 16.61 -51.48
CA LYS A 223 -7.25 16.05 -50.14
C LYS A 223 -5.90 15.53 -49.63
N LYS A 224 -4.98 15.15 -50.51
CA LYS A 224 -3.69 14.54 -50.16
C LYS A 224 -2.92 15.30 -49.08
N ALA A 225 -2.82 16.63 -49.25
CA ALA A 225 -2.08 17.45 -48.26
C ALA A 225 -2.74 17.43 -46.88
N ALA A 226 -4.08 17.42 -46.86
CA ALA A 226 -4.84 17.34 -45.60
C ALA A 226 -4.66 15.98 -44.91
N ILE A 227 -4.70 14.86 -45.65
CA ILE A 227 -4.43 13.51 -45.15
C ILE A 227 -3.04 13.46 -44.51
N ILE A 228 -2.01 13.88 -45.26
CA ILE A 228 -0.63 13.86 -44.74
C ILE A 228 -0.50 14.71 -43.48
N LYS A 229 -1.12 15.90 -43.47
CA LYS A 229 -1.11 16.78 -42.26
C LYS A 229 -1.81 16.15 -41.06
N GLN A 230 -2.92 15.45 -41.27
CA GLN A 230 -3.64 14.73 -40.24
C GLN A 230 -2.78 13.61 -39.67
N GLU A 231 -2.17 12.79 -40.52
CA GLU A 231 -1.29 11.70 -40.11
C GLU A 231 -0.05 12.20 -39.35
N GLN A 232 0.57 13.28 -39.83
CA GLN A 232 1.68 13.93 -39.09
C GLN A 232 1.25 14.42 -37.69
N LYS A 233 0.01 14.96 -37.59
CA LYS A 233 -0.55 15.39 -36.30
C LYS A 233 -0.75 14.20 -35.35
N ILE A 234 -1.26 13.08 -35.84
CA ILE A 234 -1.44 11.85 -35.07
C ILE A 234 -0.07 11.32 -34.63
N ALA A 235 0.89 11.19 -35.54
CA ALA A 235 2.24 10.74 -35.25
C ALA A 235 2.93 11.62 -34.17
N ARG A 236 2.82 12.96 -34.33
CA ARG A 236 3.38 13.91 -33.35
C ARG A 236 2.72 13.79 -31.98
N LYS A 237 1.40 13.64 -31.91
CA LYS A 237 0.70 13.42 -30.62
C LYS A 237 1.11 12.10 -29.98
N THR A 238 1.22 11.04 -30.75
CA THR A 238 1.70 9.72 -30.29
C THR A 238 3.11 9.83 -29.70
N GLN A 239 4.03 10.48 -30.42
CA GLN A 239 5.41 10.69 -29.97
C GLN A 239 5.45 11.50 -28.66
N LEU A 240 4.71 12.62 -28.63
CA LEU A 240 4.65 13.48 -27.45
C LEU A 240 4.12 12.71 -26.23
N LEU A 241 3.01 11.97 -26.40
CA LEU A 241 2.40 11.20 -25.33
C LEU A 241 3.34 10.11 -24.80
N LYS A 242 3.97 9.34 -25.72
CA LYS A 242 4.96 8.33 -25.35
C LYS A 242 6.14 8.94 -24.60
N THR A 243 6.71 10.04 -25.13
CA THR A 243 7.82 10.72 -24.47
C THR A 243 7.43 11.22 -23.08
N THR A 244 6.25 11.83 -22.95
CA THR A 244 5.75 12.34 -21.67
C THR A 244 5.55 11.21 -20.65
N LEU A 245 4.83 10.16 -21.02
CA LEU A 245 4.50 9.07 -20.09
C LEU A 245 5.70 8.20 -19.73
N PHE A 246 6.58 7.89 -20.70
CA PHE A 246 7.65 6.91 -20.41
C PHE A 246 8.98 7.55 -19.97
N TYR A 247 9.17 8.84 -20.20
CA TYR A 247 10.43 9.50 -19.86
C TYR A 247 10.24 10.74 -18.97
N VAL A 248 9.42 11.72 -19.40
CA VAL A 248 9.34 13.01 -18.69
C VAL A 248 8.72 12.85 -17.31
N VAL A 249 7.55 12.26 -17.21
CA VAL A 249 6.83 12.10 -15.91
C VAL A 249 7.64 11.24 -14.93
N PRO A 250 8.13 10.04 -15.29
CA PRO A 250 8.95 9.25 -14.37
C PRO A 250 10.24 9.95 -13.95
N SER A 251 10.88 10.71 -14.85
CA SER A 251 12.11 11.48 -14.52
C SER A 251 11.83 12.58 -13.50
N ILE A 252 10.74 13.34 -13.68
CA ILE A 252 10.35 14.39 -12.72
C ILE A 252 10.05 13.76 -11.36
N ILE A 253 9.30 12.67 -11.32
CA ILE A 253 8.99 11.94 -10.09
C ILE A 253 10.29 11.45 -9.43
N GLY A 254 11.22 10.87 -10.19
CA GLY A 254 12.52 10.44 -9.68
C GLY A 254 13.30 11.58 -9.03
N VAL A 255 13.36 12.75 -9.67
CA VAL A 255 14.00 13.96 -9.10
C VAL A 255 13.29 14.39 -7.81
N MET A 256 11.96 14.36 -7.76
CA MET A 256 11.21 14.73 -6.55
C MET A 256 11.49 13.77 -5.39
N ILE A 257 11.55 12.44 -5.65
CA ILE A 257 11.88 11.44 -4.63
C ILE A 257 13.30 11.66 -4.09
N VAL A 258 14.29 11.85 -4.98
CA VAL A 258 15.67 12.09 -4.58
C VAL A 258 15.77 13.38 -3.78
N SER A 259 15.13 14.46 -4.23
CA SER A 259 15.12 15.74 -3.51
C SER A 259 14.48 15.62 -2.13
N ALA A 260 13.35 14.92 -2.04
CA ALA A 260 12.70 14.62 -0.76
C ALA A 260 13.62 13.79 0.17
N GLY A 261 14.32 12.80 -0.38
CA GLY A 261 15.29 11.99 0.36
C GLY A 261 16.47 12.83 0.90
N VAL A 262 17.00 13.75 0.10
CA VAL A 262 18.07 14.68 0.52
C VAL A 262 17.57 15.60 1.63
N LEU A 263 16.39 16.20 1.47
CA LEU A 263 15.79 17.08 2.49
C LEU A 263 15.52 16.30 3.78
N PHE A 264 14.96 15.10 3.69
CA PHE A 264 14.76 14.22 4.83
C PHE A 264 16.08 13.90 5.55
N PHE A 265 17.11 13.50 4.81
CA PHE A 265 18.43 13.20 5.38
C PHE A 265 19.03 14.40 6.09
N MET A 266 19.01 15.59 5.44
CA MET A 266 19.51 16.84 6.04
C MET A 266 18.68 17.25 7.28
N GLY A 267 17.36 17.12 7.23
CA GLY A 267 16.47 17.38 8.38
C GLY A 267 16.78 16.45 9.54
N ASN A 268 16.90 15.15 9.26
CA ASN A 268 17.22 14.14 10.26
C ASN A 268 18.62 14.30 10.86
N GLN A 269 19.63 14.72 10.08
CA GLN A 269 20.94 15.04 10.62
C GLN A 269 20.90 16.23 11.58
N THR A 270 20.14 17.29 11.25
CA THR A 270 19.98 18.45 12.13
C THR A 270 19.25 18.06 13.41
N ALA A 271 18.16 17.29 13.30
CA ALA A 271 17.39 16.81 14.44
C ALA A 271 18.21 15.90 15.37
N LYS A 272 19.16 15.13 14.82
CA LYS A 272 20.03 14.21 15.57
C LYS A 272 21.38 14.82 15.97
N ALA A 273 21.54 16.12 15.92
CA ALA A 273 22.83 16.76 16.20
C ALA A 273 23.42 16.33 17.55
N HIS A 274 22.57 16.18 18.56
CA HIS A 274 22.90 15.82 19.94
C HIS A 274 22.51 14.37 20.31
N GLU A 275 22.24 13.48 19.35
CA GLU A 275 21.92 12.07 19.59
C GLU A 275 23.15 11.15 19.46
N LYS A 276 24.31 11.57 19.95
CA LYS A 276 25.55 10.78 19.90
C LYS A 276 25.92 10.29 21.31
N PHE A 277 25.77 9.01 21.55
CA PHE A 277 26.02 8.39 22.85
C PHE A 277 27.12 7.34 22.77
N SER A 278 28.08 7.40 23.71
CA SER A 278 29.14 6.41 23.84
C SER A 278 28.72 5.24 24.70
N ARG A 279 29.01 4.02 24.21
CA ARG A 279 28.83 2.77 24.97
C ARG A 279 30.06 2.33 25.75
N ASP A 280 31.17 3.05 25.61
CA ASP A 280 32.45 2.68 26.19
C ASP A 280 32.78 3.47 27.45
N ILE A 281 32.16 4.64 27.63
CA ILE A 281 32.31 5.45 28.86
C ILE A 281 31.52 4.80 29.99
N ARG A 282 32.12 4.71 31.16
CA ARG A 282 31.52 4.12 32.37
C ARG A 282 31.63 5.10 33.52
N SER A 283 30.55 5.21 34.29
CA SER A 283 30.51 5.91 35.59
C SER A 283 30.18 4.91 36.68
N TYR A 284 30.85 5.04 37.79
CA TYR A 284 30.65 4.16 38.95
C TYR A 284 29.64 4.71 39.94
N GLU A 285 29.16 5.90 39.73
CA GLU A 285 28.17 6.58 40.57
C GLU A 285 26.94 6.91 39.72
N ALA A 286 25.75 6.82 40.31
CA ALA A 286 24.53 7.34 39.70
C ALA A 286 24.67 8.87 39.57
N PRO A 287 24.30 9.46 38.43
CA PRO A 287 24.43 10.91 38.23
C PRO A 287 23.65 11.73 39.25
N GLU A 288 22.47 11.27 39.62
CA GLU A 288 21.60 11.87 40.64
C GLU A 288 20.84 10.80 41.41
N ASP A 289 20.42 11.15 42.62
CA ASP A 289 19.63 10.27 43.50
C ASP A 289 18.11 10.45 43.22
N TRP A 290 17.66 10.03 42.03
CA TRP A 290 16.27 10.15 41.63
C TRP A 290 15.50 8.82 41.69
N SER A 291 14.18 8.92 41.79
CA SER A 291 13.34 7.73 41.72
C SER A 291 13.36 7.10 40.34
N PRO A 292 13.12 5.78 40.22
CA PRO A 292 13.11 5.07 38.94
C PRO A 292 12.21 5.69 37.88
N LEU A 293 10.97 6.08 38.23
CA LEU A 293 10.03 6.68 37.28
C LEU A 293 10.47 8.07 36.81
N LEU A 294 11.08 8.87 37.71
CA LEU A 294 11.62 10.17 37.34
C LEU A 294 12.78 10.02 36.32
N VAL A 295 13.68 9.06 36.54
CA VAL A 295 14.78 8.76 35.61
C VAL A 295 14.23 8.29 34.26
N MET A 296 13.27 7.37 34.27
CA MET A 296 12.69 6.80 33.07
C MET A 296 11.99 7.88 32.23
N GLN A 297 11.18 8.73 32.84
CA GLN A 297 10.39 9.74 32.14
C GLN A 297 11.22 10.97 31.76
N TYR A 298 11.98 11.54 32.66
CA TYR A 298 12.74 12.76 32.41
C TYR A 298 13.96 12.53 31.52
N ILE A 299 14.77 11.49 31.79
CA ILE A 299 16.02 11.25 31.04
C ILE A 299 15.74 10.55 29.70
N TYR A 300 14.85 9.54 29.71
CA TYR A 300 14.68 8.65 28.56
C TYR A 300 13.41 8.88 27.76
N ASP A 301 12.52 9.77 28.24
CA ASP A 301 11.25 10.06 27.58
C ASP A 301 10.43 8.77 27.37
N ALA A 302 10.38 7.94 28.38
CA ALA A 302 9.61 6.71 28.46
C ALA A 302 8.79 6.72 29.75
N ASP A 303 7.57 6.25 29.70
CA ASP A 303 6.67 6.20 30.84
C ASP A 303 6.04 4.81 31.04
N LEU A 304 5.09 4.69 31.95
CA LEU A 304 4.43 3.41 32.23
C LEU A 304 3.44 2.97 31.13
N GLU A 305 2.95 3.89 30.30
CA GLU A 305 2.07 3.59 29.18
C GLU A 305 2.86 3.23 27.91
N ASP A 306 3.96 3.93 27.67
CA ASP A 306 4.88 3.66 26.56
C ASP A 306 6.32 3.52 27.07
N THR A 307 6.69 2.28 27.40
CA THR A 307 8.03 1.93 27.84
C THR A 307 9.04 1.83 26.70
N ASP A 308 8.58 1.94 25.45
CA ASP A 308 9.42 1.76 24.26
C ASP A 308 9.92 3.12 23.76
N THR A 309 11.21 3.36 23.90
CA THR A 309 11.91 4.52 23.32
C THR A 309 11.97 4.47 21.77
N LYS A 310 10.84 4.13 21.10
CA LYS A 310 10.75 3.95 19.65
C LYS A 310 11.26 5.18 18.89
N GLY A 311 12.24 4.94 18.02
CA GLY A 311 12.83 5.99 17.17
C GLY A 311 13.90 6.82 17.85
N SER A 312 14.16 6.66 19.15
CA SER A 312 15.28 7.26 19.88
C SER A 312 16.59 6.58 19.52
N SER A 313 17.66 7.36 19.46
CA SER A 313 19.05 6.85 19.35
C SER A 313 19.62 6.37 20.69
N ILE A 314 18.84 6.48 21.78
CA ILE A 314 19.26 6.09 23.13
C ILE A 314 19.25 4.56 23.23
N PRO A 315 20.35 3.91 23.60
CA PRO A 315 20.48 2.45 23.57
C PRO A 315 19.87 1.79 24.82
N GLN A 316 18.74 2.28 25.33
CA GLN A 316 18.05 1.74 26.50
C GLN A 316 16.63 1.31 26.14
N LYS A 317 16.21 0.18 26.71
CA LYS A 317 14.84 -0.31 26.62
C LYS A 317 14.33 -0.59 28.02
N PHE A 318 13.13 -0.11 28.31
CA PHE A 318 12.44 -0.38 29.56
C PHE A 318 11.37 -1.47 29.37
N LYS A 319 10.94 -2.01 30.49
CA LYS A 319 9.78 -2.89 30.57
C LYS A 319 8.90 -2.38 31.70
N PHE A 320 7.61 -2.38 31.51
CA PHE A 320 6.64 -1.98 32.50
C PHE A 320 6.89 -2.69 33.86
N GLU A 321 7.09 -4.02 33.80
CA GLU A 321 7.30 -4.84 34.97
C GLU A 321 8.56 -4.43 35.78
N THR A 322 9.66 -4.16 35.06
CA THR A 322 10.92 -3.75 35.70
C THR A 322 10.86 -2.33 36.26
N ALA A 323 10.12 -1.43 35.64
CA ALA A 323 9.90 -0.06 36.13
C ALA A 323 9.07 -0.06 37.41
N MET A 324 7.97 -0.82 37.44
CA MET A 324 7.15 -0.98 38.64
C MET A 324 7.90 -1.68 39.77
N GLN A 325 8.62 -2.77 39.44
CA GLN A 325 9.45 -3.49 40.44
C GLN A 325 10.54 -2.59 41.01
N ALA A 326 11.24 -1.84 40.17
CA ALA A 326 12.28 -0.90 40.63
C ALA A 326 11.69 0.20 41.55
N THR A 327 10.47 0.68 41.24
CA THR A 327 9.78 1.67 42.06
C THR A 327 9.40 1.12 43.42
N LEU A 328 8.88 -0.11 43.50
CA LEU A 328 8.59 -0.76 44.77
C LEU A 328 9.88 -1.00 45.58
N LEU A 329 10.97 -1.44 44.93
CA LEU A 329 12.27 -1.61 45.58
C LEU A 329 12.83 -0.29 46.11
N ASP A 330 12.67 0.82 45.41
CA ASP A 330 13.05 2.15 45.88
C ASP A 330 12.28 2.58 47.13
N LEU A 331 10.97 2.31 47.15
CA LEU A 331 10.12 2.59 48.30
C LEU A 331 10.48 1.72 49.53
N ILE A 332 10.93 0.48 49.29
CA ILE A 332 11.44 -0.41 50.36
C ILE A 332 12.78 0.10 50.85
N ASP A 333 13.71 0.48 50.00
CA ASP A 333 15.02 1.01 50.38
C ASP A 333 14.90 2.26 51.25
N ARG A 334 13.94 3.11 50.97
CA ARG A 334 13.60 4.30 51.76
C ARG A 334 12.71 4.00 52.97
N LYS A 335 12.38 2.74 53.23
CA LYS A 335 11.53 2.26 54.35
C LYS A 335 10.10 2.83 54.32
N ILE A 336 9.62 3.27 53.18
CA ILE A 336 8.22 3.65 52.95
C ILE A 336 7.36 2.39 52.92
N ILE A 337 7.92 1.29 52.41
CA ILE A 337 7.37 -0.05 52.51
C ILE A 337 8.31 -0.86 53.42
N THR A 338 7.77 -1.61 54.35
CA THR A 338 8.51 -2.64 55.12
C THR A 338 7.94 -4.02 54.82
N ALA A 339 8.80 -5.03 54.85
CA ALA A 339 8.42 -6.41 54.56
C ALA A 339 8.71 -7.32 55.74
N GLU A 340 7.73 -8.12 56.15
CA GLU A 340 7.86 -9.16 57.20
C GLU A 340 7.01 -10.37 56.78
N ASP A 341 7.56 -11.57 56.81
CA ASP A 341 6.87 -12.84 56.57
C ASP A 341 5.93 -12.87 55.30
N GLN A 342 6.42 -12.39 54.17
CA GLN A 342 5.67 -12.25 52.90
C GLN A 342 4.51 -11.21 52.94
N GLU A 343 4.46 -10.39 53.95
CA GLU A 343 3.56 -9.25 54.04
C GLU A 343 4.33 -7.94 53.84
N LEU A 344 3.72 -7.03 53.06
CA LEU A 344 4.23 -5.67 52.86
C LEU A 344 3.35 -4.69 53.63
N THR A 345 3.98 -3.81 54.40
CA THR A 345 3.30 -2.74 55.13
C THR A 345 3.72 -1.38 54.60
N CYS A 346 2.77 -0.55 54.22
CA CYS A 346 2.98 0.81 53.77
C CYS A 346 2.95 1.80 54.95
N HIS A 347 3.90 2.76 54.95
CA HIS A 347 4.03 3.83 55.94
C HIS A 347 3.75 5.20 55.28
N PRO A 348 2.47 5.60 55.16
CA PRO A 348 2.08 6.84 54.46
C PRO A 348 2.50 8.13 55.17
N ASP A 349 2.94 8.02 56.45
CA ASP A 349 3.49 9.11 57.25
C ASP A 349 4.92 9.52 56.83
N LYS A 350 5.60 8.69 56.04
CA LYS A 350 6.93 9.00 55.54
C LYS A 350 6.86 9.89 54.28
N PRO A 351 7.88 10.75 54.09
CA PRO A 351 7.89 11.65 52.93
C PRO A 351 7.99 10.87 51.63
N MET A 352 7.04 11.09 50.74
CA MET A 352 6.98 10.53 49.38
C MET A 352 6.38 11.53 48.42
N THR A 353 6.63 11.36 47.12
CA THR A 353 6.03 12.16 46.07
C THR A 353 4.58 11.75 45.80
N LYS A 354 3.83 12.62 45.11
CA LYS A 354 2.42 12.32 44.77
C LYS A 354 2.28 11.11 43.83
N TYR A 355 3.20 10.94 42.86
CA TYR A 355 3.15 9.77 41.97
C TYR A 355 3.53 8.48 42.71
N GLU A 356 4.43 8.53 43.68
CA GLU A 356 4.74 7.36 44.51
C GLU A 356 3.53 6.95 45.38
N ALA A 357 2.78 7.91 45.92
CA ALA A 357 1.53 7.63 46.60
C ALA A 357 0.48 6.97 45.66
N GLU A 358 0.43 7.35 44.39
CA GLU A 358 -0.46 6.71 43.42
C GLU A 358 0.01 5.30 43.02
N VAL A 359 1.33 5.05 42.96
CA VAL A 359 1.88 3.68 42.80
C VAL A 359 1.52 2.82 44.01
N LEU A 360 1.63 3.34 45.22
CA LEU A 360 1.21 2.64 46.41
C LEU A 360 -0.29 2.35 46.45
N ASP A 361 -1.12 3.33 46.08
CA ASP A 361 -2.57 3.12 45.95
C ASP A 361 -2.91 2.06 44.91
N MET A 362 -2.17 2.00 43.80
CA MET A 362 -2.32 0.95 42.80
C MET A 362 -1.91 -0.44 43.33
N ALA A 363 -0.83 -0.51 44.07
CA ALA A 363 -0.28 -1.77 44.58
C ALA A 363 -1.04 -2.32 45.80
N PHE A 364 -1.42 -1.46 46.74
CA PHE A 364 -2.02 -1.84 48.04
C PHE A 364 -3.56 -1.65 48.06
N GLY A 365 -4.12 -0.86 47.13
CA GLY A 365 -5.49 -0.38 47.26
C GLY A 365 -5.66 0.45 48.53
N LYS A 366 -6.74 0.25 49.25
CA LYS A 366 -7.02 0.95 50.53
C LYS A 366 -6.41 0.26 51.75
N ARG A 367 -5.60 -0.77 51.56
CA ARG A 367 -5.04 -1.59 52.65
C ARG A 367 -3.70 -1.01 53.10
N LYS A 368 -3.43 -1.04 54.42
CA LYS A 368 -2.13 -0.64 54.95
C LYS A 368 -1.11 -1.76 54.85
N THR A 369 -1.55 -3.00 55.01
CA THR A 369 -0.73 -4.22 54.91
C THR A 369 -1.36 -5.16 53.91
N VAL A 370 -0.57 -5.76 53.03
CA VAL A 370 -0.99 -6.73 52.05
C VAL A 370 -0.01 -7.88 51.95
N LYS A 371 -0.49 -9.08 51.70
CA LYS A 371 0.40 -10.17 51.27
C LYS A 371 0.93 -9.85 49.86
N ILE A 372 2.14 -10.30 49.57
CA ILE A 372 2.76 -10.05 48.26
C ILE A 372 1.89 -10.62 47.13
N GLU A 373 1.25 -11.78 47.33
CA GLU A 373 0.31 -12.38 46.38
C GLU A 373 -0.94 -11.55 46.06
N ASP A 374 -1.28 -10.60 46.96
CA ASP A 374 -2.44 -9.71 46.82
C ASP A 374 -2.06 -8.31 46.30
N LEU A 375 -0.79 -8.07 45.97
CA LEU A 375 -0.41 -6.84 45.27
C LEU A 375 -1.18 -6.69 43.99
N PHE A 376 -1.61 -5.47 43.71
CA PHE A 376 -2.34 -5.12 42.49
C PHE A 376 -3.67 -5.88 42.28
N SER A 377 -4.27 -6.42 43.37
CA SER A 377 -5.50 -7.22 43.27
C SER A 377 -6.66 -6.49 42.57
N ASP A 378 -6.73 -5.15 42.70
CA ASP A 378 -7.78 -4.32 42.08
C ASP A 378 -7.58 -4.15 40.57
N TYR A 379 -6.40 -4.55 40.04
CA TYR A 379 -6.00 -4.49 38.63
C TYR A 379 -5.73 -5.88 38.06
N ARG A 380 -6.36 -6.92 38.57
CA ARG A 380 -6.37 -8.25 37.95
C ARG A 380 -7.51 -8.32 36.95
N PHE A 381 -7.23 -8.86 35.77
CA PHE A 381 -8.25 -9.12 34.76
C PHE A 381 -8.93 -10.46 35.08
N ASP A 382 -10.26 -10.50 34.97
CA ASP A 382 -11.07 -11.68 35.33
C ASP A 382 -11.23 -12.59 34.12
N ASP A 383 -10.25 -13.45 33.88
CA ASP A 383 -10.27 -14.44 32.78
C ASP A 383 -11.37 -15.50 33.00
N ASP A 384 -11.74 -15.83 34.25
CA ASP A 384 -12.85 -16.77 34.54
C ASP A 384 -14.19 -16.19 34.09
N LEU A 385 -14.38 -14.88 34.21
CA LEU A 385 -15.55 -14.17 33.73
C LEU A 385 -15.61 -14.18 32.20
N VAL A 386 -14.47 -14.02 31.51
CA VAL A 386 -14.35 -14.15 30.03
C VAL A 386 -14.82 -15.54 29.61
N ASP A 387 -14.35 -16.59 30.27
CA ASP A 387 -14.73 -17.97 29.94
C ASP A 387 -16.20 -18.27 30.26
N SER A 388 -16.74 -17.68 31.32
CA SER A 388 -18.16 -17.76 31.63
C SER A 388 -19.01 -17.09 30.54
N TYR A 389 -18.59 -15.93 30.02
CA TYR A 389 -19.27 -15.22 28.93
C TYR A 389 -19.22 -16.01 27.62
N LYS A 390 -18.08 -16.61 27.27
CA LYS A 390 -17.96 -17.50 26.08
C LYS A 390 -18.87 -18.71 26.16
N LYS A 391 -19.12 -19.26 27.35
CA LYS A 391 -20.06 -20.38 27.56
C LYS A 391 -21.52 -19.94 27.45
N LYS A 392 -21.86 -18.75 27.96
CA LYS A 392 -23.24 -18.28 28.13
C LYS A 392 -23.78 -17.50 26.92
N TYR A 393 -22.95 -16.73 26.22
CA TYR A 393 -23.35 -15.82 25.14
C TYR A 393 -22.72 -16.22 23.80
N LYS A 394 -23.36 -15.82 22.68
CA LYS A 394 -22.90 -16.09 21.31
C LYS A 394 -23.07 -14.84 20.44
N GLY A 395 -22.34 -14.78 19.31
CA GLY A 395 -22.46 -13.71 18.31
C GLY A 395 -22.20 -12.33 18.90
N HIS A 396 -22.90 -11.32 18.41
CA HIS A 396 -22.72 -9.91 18.83
C HIS A 396 -23.01 -9.64 20.31
N THR A 397 -23.81 -10.49 20.98
CA THR A 397 -24.04 -10.34 22.41
C THR A 397 -22.79 -10.71 23.21
N LEU A 398 -22.06 -11.75 22.79
CA LEU A 398 -20.76 -12.11 23.38
C LEU A 398 -19.73 -11.01 23.12
N GLU A 399 -19.63 -10.54 21.86
CA GLU A 399 -18.77 -9.45 21.46
C GLU A 399 -18.98 -8.21 22.34
N ALA A 400 -20.22 -7.71 22.45
CA ALA A 400 -20.54 -6.54 23.29
C ALA A 400 -20.20 -6.72 24.77
N LYS A 401 -20.34 -7.95 25.30
CA LYS A 401 -20.02 -8.24 26.72
C LYS A 401 -18.51 -8.28 26.96
N LEU A 402 -17.76 -8.89 26.06
CA LEU A 402 -16.29 -8.96 26.16
C LEU A 402 -15.66 -7.59 25.94
N ASN A 403 -16.09 -6.85 24.92
CA ASN A 403 -15.58 -5.51 24.65
C ASN A 403 -15.82 -4.59 25.86
N LYS A 404 -17.04 -4.62 26.43
CA LYS A 404 -17.31 -3.82 27.62
C LYS A 404 -16.43 -4.21 28.83
N LEU A 405 -16.19 -5.52 29.04
CA LEU A 405 -15.32 -5.97 30.14
C LEU A 405 -13.88 -5.49 29.94
N GLY A 406 -13.36 -5.58 28.70
CA GLY A 406 -12.04 -5.10 28.35
C GLY A 406 -11.91 -3.58 28.47
N ASP A 407 -12.90 -2.84 27.94
CA ASP A 407 -12.94 -1.37 28.00
C ASP A 407 -13.01 -0.86 29.45
N ASP A 408 -13.91 -1.42 30.28
CA ASP A 408 -14.05 -1.05 31.69
C ASP A 408 -12.77 -1.30 32.50
N PHE A 409 -12.00 -2.34 32.15
CA PHE A 409 -10.69 -2.58 32.76
C PHE A 409 -9.63 -1.60 32.25
N ASN A 410 -9.54 -1.43 30.93
CA ASN A 410 -8.56 -0.55 30.32
C ASN A 410 -8.73 0.90 30.75
N ASP A 411 -9.96 1.40 30.84
CA ASP A 411 -10.23 2.76 31.34
C ASP A 411 -9.68 2.98 32.76
N ARG A 412 -9.86 2.01 33.67
CA ARG A 412 -9.31 2.10 35.02
C ARG A 412 -7.79 1.97 35.03
N TYR A 413 -7.26 1.00 34.30
CA TYR A 413 -5.83 0.68 34.28
C TYR A 413 -5.03 1.80 33.63
N LEU A 414 -5.37 2.18 32.40
CA LEU A 414 -4.70 3.25 31.66
C LEU A 414 -4.89 4.61 32.34
N GLY A 415 -6.10 4.92 32.83
CA GLY A 415 -6.32 6.15 33.58
C GLY A 415 -5.50 6.25 34.86
N LYS A 416 -5.13 5.09 35.49
CA LYS A 416 -4.21 5.08 36.64
C LYS A 416 -2.77 5.34 36.20
N LEU A 417 -2.32 4.73 35.11
CA LEU A 417 -0.99 4.96 34.55
C LEU A 417 -0.83 6.42 34.09
N GLU A 418 -1.78 6.95 33.33
CA GLU A 418 -1.81 8.35 32.90
C GLU A 418 -1.72 9.32 34.10
N LYS A 419 -2.44 9.02 35.18
CA LYS A 419 -2.37 9.82 36.40
C LYS A 419 -0.96 9.80 37.00
N ILE A 420 -0.31 8.64 37.07
CA ILE A 420 1.06 8.51 37.58
C ILE A 420 2.02 9.29 36.69
N THR A 421 1.98 9.10 35.39
CA THR A 421 2.78 9.81 34.36
C THR A 421 2.64 11.32 34.52
N SER A 422 1.38 11.83 34.57
CA SER A 422 1.09 13.26 34.76
C SER A 422 1.65 13.84 36.06
N LEU A 423 1.70 13.05 37.11
CA LEU A 423 2.27 13.47 38.40
C LEU A 423 3.80 13.50 38.37
N VAL A 424 4.45 12.59 37.63
CA VAL A 424 5.91 12.65 37.36
C VAL A 424 6.25 13.91 36.58
N ASP A 425 5.48 14.25 35.54
CA ASP A 425 5.65 15.50 34.76
C ASP A 425 5.53 16.76 35.63
N LYS A 426 4.56 16.76 36.57
CA LYS A 426 4.41 17.86 37.53
C LYS A 426 5.63 17.95 38.45
N GLU A 427 6.18 16.84 38.91
CA GLU A 427 7.41 16.81 39.71
C GLU A 427 8.62 17.34 38.93
N ILE A 428 8.79 16.94 37.66
CA ILE A 428 9.83 17.43 36.75
C ILE A 428 9.72 18.97 36.62
N SER A 429 8.50 19.46 36.40
CA SER A 429 8.22 20.89 36.27
C SER A 429 8.48 21.67 37.56
N GLN A 430 8.10 21.11 38.72
CA GLN A 430 8.33 21.73 40.04
C GLN A 430 9.79 21.81 40.42
N LYS A 431 10.58 20.80 40.03
CA LYS A 431 12.04 20.79 40.27
C LYS A 431 12.78 21.76 39.34
N ALA A 432 12.09 22.39 38.36
CA ALA A 432 12.68 23.27 37.36
C ALA A 432 13.93 22.66 36.67
N LEU A 433 13.84 21.37 36.35
CA LEU A 433 14.94 20.64 35.72
C LEU A 433 15.18 21.19 34.29
N PRO A 434 16.44 21.29 33.85
CA PRO A 434 16.75 21.73 32.50
C PRO A 434 16.08 20.85 31.43
N ALA A 435 15.64 21.44 30.33
CA ALA A 435 14.98 20.67 29.25
C ALA A 435 15.97 19.70 28.59
N ILE A 436 15.66 18.39 28.68
CA ILE A 436 16.40 17.33 27.97
C ILE A 436 16.15 17.44 26.46
N ARG A 437 14.94 17.85 26.10
CA ARG A 437 14.48 17.97 24.72
C ARG A 437 13.82 19.33 24.52
N GLU A 438 13.85 19.80 23.29
CA GLU A 438 13.22 21.05 22.85
C GLU A 438 12.49 20.83 21.54
N ASP A 439 11.65 21.79 21.16
CA ASP A 439 10.99 21.74 19.85
C ASP A 439 12.00 21.57 18.72
N LEU A 440 11.60 20.86 17.68
CA LEU A 440 12.47 20.62 16.54
C LEU A 440 12.96 21.95 15.94
N PRO A 441 14.28 22.14 15.74
CA PRO A 441 14.79 23.35 15.14
C PRO A 441 14.09 23.66 13.81
N ASP A 442 13.69 24.93 13.61
CA ASP A 442 12.97 25.42 12.42
C ASP A 442 13.56 24.91 11.10
N GLY A 443 14.90 24.87 11.02
CA GLY A 443 15.58 24.39 9.83
C GLY A 443 15.39 22.90 9.55
N ALA A 444 15.16 22.07 10.56
CA ALA A 444 14.85 20.64 10.41
C ALA A 444 13.35 20.45 10.11
N ALA A 445 12.49 21.13 10.86
CA ALA A 445 11.03 21.06 10.66
C ALA A 445 10.64 21.43 9.23
N LYS A 446 11.13 22.54 8.69
CA LYS A 446 10.89 22.96 7.30
C LYS A 446 11.38 21.94 6.27
N LYS A 447 12.50 21.27 6.52
CA LYS A 447 13.02 20.24 5.61
C LYS A 447 12.11 19.00 5.57
N PHE A 448 11.57 18.57 6.70
CA PHE A 448 10.57 17.49 6.75
C PHE A 448 9.27 17.89 6.03
N GLU A 449 8.77 19.12 6.24
CA GLU A 449 7.59 19.62 5.55
C GLU A 449 7.78 19.69 4.04
N TYR A 450 8.93 20.19 3.56
CA TYR A 450 9.23 20.22 2.13
C TYR A 450 9.40 18.83 1.53
N ALA A 451 10.05 17.89 2.24
CA ALA A 451 10.15 16.51 1.80
C ALA A 451 8.77 15.85 1.66
N LYS A 452 7.91 16.04 2.66
CA LYS A 452 6.52 15.59 2.66
C LYS A 452 5.72 16.20 1.51
N GLY A 453 5.83 17.53 1.31
CA GLY A 453 5.16 18.24 0.23
C GLY A 453 5.56 17.75 -1.16
N LEU A 454 6.87 17.54 -1.43
CA LEU A 454 7.35 16.99 -2.70
C LEU A 454 6.78 15.61 -3.00
N LEU A 455 6.75 14.73 -1.99
CA LEU A 455 6.20 13.37 -2.14
C LEU A 455 4.68 13.41 -2.39
N PHE A 456 3.93 14.29 -1.71
CA PHE A 456 2.49 14.45 -1.97
C PHE A 456 2.20 14.96 -3.38
N ILE A 457 2.94 15.99 -3.85
CA ILE A 457 2.76 16.52 -5.20
C ILE A 457 3.05 15.47 -6.27
N SER A 458 4.01 14.56 -6.01
CA SER A 458 4.35 13.48 -6.96
C SER A 458 3.24 12.44 -7.14
N LEU A 459 2.30 12.31 -6.21
CA LEU A 459 1.21 11.33 -6.29
C LEU A 459 0.26 11.62 -7.47
N LEU A 460 -0.06 12.89 -7.73
CA LEU A 460 -1.02 13.24 -8.77
C LEU A 460 -0.61 12.75 -10.17
N PRO A 461 0.58 13.08 -10.70
CA PRO A 461 1.00 12.60 -12.01
C PRO A 461 1.17 11.08 -12.08
N ILE A 462 1.52 10.41 -10.96
CA ILE A 462 1.60 8.96 -10.90
C ILE A 462 0.20 8.35 -11.08
N VAL A 463 -0.79 8.82 -10.33
CA VAL A 463 -2.16 8.30 -10.40
C VAL A 463 -2.78 8.54 -11.77
N VAL A 464 -2.64 9.76 -12.30
CA VAL A 464 -3.15 10.08 -13.65
C VAL A 464 -2.50 9.20 -14.72
N GLY A 465 -1.17 9.03 -14.68
CA GLY A 465 -0.45 8.16 -15.61
C GLY A 465 -0.85 6.69 -15.47
N LEU A 466 -0.98 6.21 -14.24
CA LEU A 466 -1.40 4.83 -13.93
C LEU A 466 -2.79 4.53 -14.49
N VAL A 467 -3.77 5.39 -14.17
CA VAL A 467 -5.15 5.26 -14.67
C VAL A 467 -5.18 5.28 -16.19
N TYR A 468 -4.48 6.23 -16.82
CA TYR A 468 -4.42 6.31 -18.28
C TYR A 468 -3.82 5.03 -18.91
N LEU A 469 -2.76 4.47 -18.32
CA LEU A 469 -2.12 3.25 -18.83
C LEU A 469 -2.99 2.01 -18.62
N ILE A 470 -3.73 1.92 -17.51
CA ILE A 470 -4.69 0.82 -17.26
C ILE A 470 -5.79 0.85 -18.32
N PHE A 471 -6.43 2.01 -18.56
CA PHE A 471 -7.48 2.12 -19.58
C PHE A 471 -6.99 1.83 -21.00
N ASN A 472 -5.68 1.96 -21.26
CA ASN A 472 -5.09 1.60 -22.56
C ASN A 472 -4.49 0.19 -22.56
N LEU A 473 -4.72 -0.64 -21.52
CA LEU A 473 -4.18 -2.00 -21.34
C LEU A 473 -2.67 -2.07 -21.61
N ASN A 474 -1.93 -1.04 -21.20
CA ASN A 474 -0.50 -0.93 -21.44
C ASN A 474 0.29 -1.39 -20.21
N LEU A 475 1.10 -2.45 -20.35
CA LEU A 475 1.88 -3.06 -19.26
C LEU A 475 2.79 -2.09 -18.49
N ALA A 476 3.08 -0.90 -19.03
CA ALA A 476 3.81 0.14 -18.31
C ALA A 476 3.08 0.63 -17.05
N PHE A 477 1.80 0.30 -16.84
CA PHE A 477 1.10 0.56 -15.60
C PHE A 477 1.80 -0.09 -14.38
N LEU A 478 2.47 -1.24 -14.57
CA LEU A 478 3.26 -1.89 -13.51
C LEU A 478 4.41 -1.00 -13.03
N GLY A 479 5.08 -0.29 -13.94
CA GLY A 479 6.14 0.66 -13.58
C GLY A 479 5.60 1.85 -12.77
N TYR A 480 4.44 2.38 -13.14
CA TYR A 480 3.76 3.44 -12.38
C TYR A 480 3.25 2.95 -11.02
N GLY A 481 2.76 1.71 -10.94
CA GLY A 481 2.40 1.05 -9.68
C GLY A 481 3.60 0.93 -8.73
N PHE A 482 4.78 0.56 -9.27
CA PHE A 482 6.02 0.52 -8.49
C PHE A 482 6.43 1.91 -7.99
N LEU A 483 6.36 2.95 -8.84
CA LEU A 483 6.63 4.34 -8.42
C LEU A 483 5.67 4.79 -7.33
N LEU A 484 4.38 4.46 -7.43
CA LEU A 484 3.39 4.76 -6.41
C LEU A 484 3.74 4.13 -5.07
N LEU A 485 4.08 2.84 -5.07
CA LEU A 485 4.49 2.11 -3.87
C LEU A 485 5.73 2.76 -3.23
N LEU A 486 6.73 3.11 -4.04
CA LEU A 486 7.96 3.73 -3.57
C LEU A 486 7.71 5.11 -2.92
N VAL A 487 6.85 5.94 -3.53
CA VAL A 487 6.45 7.24 -2.96
C VAL A 487 5.69 7.06 -1.66
N ILE A 488 4.74 6.11 -1.58
CA ILE A 488 3.98 5.84 -0.37
C ILE A 488 4.89 5.38 0.77
N LEU A 489 5.82 4.45 0.51
CA LEU A 489 6.77 3.99 1.52
C LEU A 489 7.66 5.13 2.01
N SER A 490 8.18 5.96 1.08
CA SER A 490 8.98 7.14 1.42
C SER A 490 8.19 8.15 2.26
N LEU A 491 6.92 8.38 1.91
CA LEU A 491 6.03 9.29 2.63
C LEU A 491 5.76 8.78 4.06
N VAL A 492 5.52 7.47 4.23
CA VAL A 492 5.33 6.86 5.56
C VAL A 492 6.58 7.06 6.43
N VAL A 493 7.77 6.88 5.87
CA VAL A 493 9.03 7.08 6.60
C VAL A 493 9.18 8.54 7.04
N VAL A 494 8.94 9.49 6.12
CA VAL A 494 9.05 10.94 6.42
C VAL A 494 8.04 11.36 7.48
N ILE A 495 6.77 10.94 7.33
CA ILE A 495 5.70 11.29 8.28
C ILE A 495 6.00 10.71 9.66
N ARG A 496 6.31 9.40 9.75
CA ARG A 496 6.61 8.78 11.05
C ARG A 496 7.76 9.45 11.77
N LYS A 497 8.78 9.89 11.03
CA LYS A 497 9.93 10.55 11.64
C LYS A 497 9.64 11.99 12.04
N ALA A 498 8.86 12.72 11.24
CA ALA A 498 8.38 14.05 11.60
C ALA A 498 7.46 13.98 12.83
N ASP A 499 6.46 13.10 12.83
CA ASP A 499 5.54 12.89 13.96
C ASP A 499 6.31 12.52 15.25
N TYR A 500 7.37 11.72 15.14
CA TYR A 500 8.22 11.39 16.28
C TYR A 500 8.83 12.65 16.92
N TYR A 501 9.41 13.55 16.11
CA TYR A 501 10.00 14.78 16.62
C TYR A 501 8.97 15.82 17.06
N ASP A 502 7.77 15.83 16.45
CA ASP A 502 6.66 16.69 16.89
C ASP A 502 6.18 16.31 18.30
N VAL A 503 6.22 15.02 18.64
CA VAL A 503 5.79 14.52 19.97
C VAL A 503 6.91 14.61 21.00
N HIS A 504 8.14 14.18 20.62
CA HIS A 504 9.24 14.00 21.57
C HIS A 504 10.28 15.12 21.54
N GLY A 505 10.25 16.01 20.54
CA GLY A 505 11.27 17.03 20.35
C GLY A 505 12.66 16.51 19.93
N ALA A 506 13.62 17.40 19.81
CA ALA A 506 15.03 17.11 19.58
C ALA A 506 15.83 17.23 20.88
N ILE A 507 16.85 16.36 21.07
CA ILE A 507 17.70 16.40 22.26
C ILE A 507 18.56 17.67 22.25
N THR A 508 18.60 18.39 23.38
CA THR A 508 19.46 19.56 23.59
C THR A 508 20.90 19.14 23.86
N ALA A 509 21.86 20.09 23.78
CA ALA A 509 23.25 19.80 24.14
C ALA A 509 23.39 19.39 25.62
N GLU A 510 22.70 20.07 26.55
CA GLU A 510 22.65 19.72 27.96
C GLU A 510 21.94 18.36 28.18
N GLY A 511 20.86 18.11 27.42
CA GLY A 511 20.17 16.82 27.43
C GLY A 511 21.07 15.67 27.01
N GLN A 512 21.91 15.87 25.98
CA GLN A 512 22.91 14.88 25.56
C GLN A 512 23.88 14.53 26.69
N GLU A 513 24.40 15.52 27.41
CA GLU A 513 25.34 15.30 28.53
C GLU A 513 24.68 14.54 29.66
N ARG A 514 23.44 14.88 30.04
CA ARG A 514 22.70 14.19 31.12
C ARG A 514 22.36 12.76 30.72
N ILE A 515 21.86 12.53 29.53
CA ILE A 515 21.58 11.18 29.01
C ILE A 515 22.87 10.36 28.97
N GLN A 516 24.01 10.95 28.50
CA GLN A 516 25.29 10.26 28.44
C GLN A 516 25.78 9.87 29.84
N SER A 517 25.56 10.69 30.87
CA SER A 517 25.93 10.37 32.24
C SER A 517 25.18 9.12 32.75
N TRP A 518 23.86 9.05 32.53
CA TRP A 518 23.05 7.87 32.85
C TRP A 518 23.42 6.64 32.02
N ILE A 519 23.71 6.81 30.71
CA ILE A 519 24.22 5.73 29.85
C ILE A 519 25.56 5.20 30.40
N SER A 520 26.45 6.08 30.85
CA SER A 520 27.74 5.69 31.38
C SER A 520 27.59 4.86 32.67
N PHE A 521 26.65 5.22 33.53
CA PHE A 521 26.29 4.43 34.70
C PHE A 521 25.67 3.07 34.32
N THR A 522 24.79 3.06 33.32
CA THR A 522 24.19 1.81 32.78
C THR A 522 25.24 0.92 32.11
N ASN A 523 26.21 1.50 31.38
CA ASN A 523 27.34 0.76 30.81
C ASN A 523 28.19 0.05 31.87
N MET A 524 28.38 0.68 33.00
CA MET A 524 29.06 0.06 34.14
C MET A 524 28.31 -1.19 34.63
N MET A 525 26.99 -1.09 34.85
CA MET A 525 26.18 -2.25 35.26
C MET A 525 26.17 -3.37 34.20
N ARG A 526 26.10 -3.01 32.93
CA ARG A 526 26.19 -3.97 31.83
C ARG A 526 27.51 -4.72 31.81
N ASP A 527 28.61 -4.03 32.06
CA ASP A 527 29.96 -4.58 31.96
C ASP A 527 30.54 -5.02 33.34
N ILE A 528 29.73 -5.06 34.39
CA ILE A 528 30.17 -5.30 35.78
C ILE A 528 31.03 -6.56 35.96
N ASN A 529 30.72 -7.61 35.20
CA ASN A 529 31.47 -8.88 35.28
C ASN A 529 32.90 -8.81 34.66
N LYS A 530 33.28 -7.69 34.05
CA LYS A 530 34.60 -7.46 33.44
C LYS A 530 35.60 -6.79 34.39
N PHE A 531 35.16 -6.44 35.60
CA PHE A 531 35.97 -5.69 36.56
C PHE A 531 36.50 -6.59 37.68
N ASP A 532 37.72 -6.30 38.13
CA ASP A 532 38.34 -6.98 39.28
C ASP A 532 37.92 -6.36 40.63
N LYS A 533 37.97 -7.15 41.70
CA LYS A 533 37.55 -6.75 43.06
C LYS A 533 38.19 -5.46 43.60
N VAL A 534 39.39 -5.13 43.12
CA VAL A 534 40.20 -4.00 43.64
C VAL A 534 39.60 -2.64 43.25
N ASP A 535 38.86 -2.57 42.14
CA ASP A 535 38.33 -1.29 41.60
C ASP A 535 37.14 -0.74 42.41
N TRP A 536 36.60 -1.52 43.36
CA TRP A 536 35.30 -1.28 43.97
C TRP A 536 35.32 -0.95 45.48
N GLN A 537 36.47 -1.06 46.17
CA GLN A 537 36.56 -0.89 47.62
C GLN A 537 36.35 0.56 48.11
N GLY A 538 36.19 1.52 47.20
CA GLY A 538 35.99 2.94 47.53
C GLY A 538 34.61 3.51 47.16
N VAL A 539 33.68 2.73 46.56
CA VAL A 539 32.42 3.27 46.06
C VAL A 539 31.31 3.19 47.09
N ILE A 540 30.93 4.31 47.62
CA ILE A 540 29.95 4.46 48.73
C ILE A 540 28.48 4.30 48.28
N VAL A 541 28.18 4.22 46.96
CA VAL A 541 26.82 4.38 46.42
C VAL A 541 26.13 3.05 46.05
N TRP A 542 26.54 1.95 46.64
CA TRP A 542 25.98 0.63 46.33
C TRP A 542 24.53 0.43 46.78
N ASN A 543 24.05 1.20 47.76
CA ASN A 543 22.75 0.95 48.37
C ASN A 543 21.57 1.02 47.35
N ARG A 544 21.67 1.87 46.34
CA ARG A 544 20.61 2.00 45.31
C ARG A 544 20.95 1.33 43.96
N ILE A 545 22.13 0.71 43.86
CA ILE A 545 22.53 0.09 42.58
C ILE A 545 21.55 -0.97 42.08
N LEU A 546 20.97 -1.76 43.01
CA LEU A 546 20.02 -2.81 42.66
C LEU A 546 18.67 -2.25 42.21
N VAL A 547 18.25 -1.10 42.73
CA VAL A 547 17.05 -0.38 42.26
C VAL A 547 17.25 0.00 40.81
N TYR A 548 18.35 0.68 40.44
CA TYR A 548 18.64 1.06 39.09
C TYR A 548 18.96 -0.13 38.17
N ALA A 549 19.67 -1.14 38.70
CA ALA A 549 19.93 -2.37 37.95
C ALA A 549 18.62 -3.11 37.58
N THR A 550 17.61 -3.05 38.47
CA THR A 550 16.26 -3.57 38.16
C THR A 550 15.59 -2.75 37.05
N LEU A 551 15.59 -1.41 37.17
CA LEU A 551 15.03 -0.53 36.19
C LEU A 551 15.63 -0.76 34.77
N PHE A 552 16.97 -0.86 34.71
CA PHE A 552 17.71 -1.02 33.47
C PHE A 552 17.85 -2.48 32.98
N GLY A 553 17.32 -3.46 33.73
CA GLY A 553 17.31 -4.88 33.35
C GLY A 553 18.63 -5.63 33.63
N TYR A 554 19.51 -5.09 34.50
CA TYR A 554 20.82 -5.68 34.86
C TYR A 554 20.86 -6.29 36.27
N ALA A 555 19.73 -6.39 36.98
CA ALA A 555 19.67 -6.88 38.36
C ALA A 555 20.39 -8.21 38.57
N LYS A 556 20.12 -9.22 37.74
CA LYS A 556 20.74 -10.55 37.80
C LYS A 556 22.27 -10.50 37.65
N GLN A 557 22.78 -9.64 36.77
CA GLN A 557 24.22 -9.51 36.54
C GLN A 557 24.91 -8.86 37.72
N VAL A 558 24.33 -7.79 38.28
CA VAL A 558 24.84 -7.09 39.48
C VAL A 558 24.81 -8.00 40.68
N GLN A 559 23.71 -8.71 40.95
CA GLN A 559 23.61 -9.68 42.04
C GLN A 559 24.67 -10.77 41.96
N LYS A 560 24.83 -11.39 40.78
CA LYS A 560 25.85 -12.42 40.58
C LYS A 560 27.25 -11.90 40.86
N TYR A 561 27.55 -10.67 40.44
CA TYR A 561 28.84 -10.04 40.71
C TYR A 561 29.05 -9.80 42.23
N LEU A 562 28.05 -9.25 42.92
CA LEU A 562 28.09 -9.00 44.35
C LEU A 562 28.33 -10.31 45.15
N ALA A 563 27.63 -11.37 44.77
CA ALA A 563 27.77 -12.70 45.40
C ALA A 563 29.17 -13.31 45.19
N ILE A 564 29.72 -13.23 43.96
CA ILE A 564 31.06 -13.76 43.65
C ILE A 564 32.16 -13.05 44.41
N HIS A 565 32.00 -11.75 44.69
CA HIS A 565 33.00 -10.92 45.34
C HIS A 565 32.73 -10.72 46.83
N ASP A 566 31.73 -11.40 47.42
CA ASP A 566 31.30 -11.30 48.82
C ASP A 566 31.06 -9.83 49.26
N ILE A 567 30.41 -9.04 48.38
CA ILE A 567 30.07 -7.65 48.64
C ILE A 567 28.69 -7.63 49.28
N LYS A 568 28.62 -7.24 50.56
CA LYS A 568 27.35 -7.06 51.29
C LYS A 568 26.89 -5.62 51.19
N LEU A 569 25.69 -5.41 50.65
CA LEU A 569 25.05 -4.10 50.62
C LEU A 569 24.34 -3.86 51.96
N ALA A 570 24.41 -2.64 52.44
CA ALA A 570 23.72 -2.23 53.69
C ALA A 570 22.25 -1.84 53.46
N SER A 571 21.70 -2.11 52.24
CA SER A 571 20.36 -1.68 51.88
C SER A 571 19.33 -2.80 52.06
N GLU A 572 18.13 -2.46 52.49
CA GLU A 572 17.01 -3.41 52.57
C GLU A 572 16.56 -3.91 51.22
N ALA A 573 16.69 -3.07 50.16
CA ALA A 573 16.43 -3.48 48.78
C ALA A 573 17.37 -4.60 48.30
N ALA A 574 18.62 -4.60 48.75
CA ALA A 574 19.58 -5.67 48.44
C ALA A 574 19.15 -7.02 49.04
N TYR A 575 18.65 -7.01 50.25
CA TYR A 575 18.11 -8.21 50.88
C TYR A 575 16.87 -8.74 50.15
N MET A 576 16.03 -7.84 49.65
CA MET A 576 14.80 -8.19 48.95
C MET A 576 15.04 -8.76 47.56
N VAL A 577 16.03 -8.27 46.81
CA VAL A 577 16.29 -8.72 45.44
C VAL A 577 16.86 -10.15 45.37
N ASP A 578 17.59 -10.58 46.42
CA ASP A 578 18.16 -11.94 46.52
C ASP A 578 17.24 -12.92 47.27
N SER A 579 16.05 -12.47 47.68
CA SER A 579 15.09 -13.25 48.45
C SER A 579 13.94 -13.76 47.57
N GLU A 580 13.21 -14.75 48.08
CA GLU A 580 11.93 -15.20 47.53
C GLU A 580 10.94 -14.04 47.35
N LEU A 581 11.02 -13.03 48.19
CA LEU A 581 10.19 -11.82 48.16
C LEU A 581 10.41 -10.99 46.90
N GLY A 582 11.65 -10.76 46.46
CA GLY A 582 11.96 -10.06 45.23
C GLY A 582 11.42 -10.78 44.00
N TYR A 583 11.49 -12.11 44.01
CA TYR A 583 10.89 -12.94 42.94
C TYR A 583 9.36 -12.83 42.92
N LEU A 584 8.71 -12.88 44.10
CA LEU A 584 7.26 -12.75 44.22
C LEU A 584 6.76 -11.36 43.77
N ILE A 585 7.44 -10.28 44.16
CA ILE A 585 7.13 -8.91 43.67
C ILE A 585 7.27 -8.84 42.14
N GLY A 586 8.35 -9.39 41.59
CA GLY A 586 8.55 -9.47 40.14
C GLY A 586 7.44 -10.25 39.41
N MET A 587 6.95 -11.32 40.04
CA MET A 587 5.85 -12.11 39.48
C MET A 587 4.52 -11.33 39.51
N GLN A 588 4.23 -10.57 40.57
CA GLN A 588 3.01 -9.75 40.63
C GLN A 588 3.04 -8.58 39.63
N THR A 589 4.19 -7.93 39.45
CA THR A 589 4.34 -6.87 38.44
C THR A 589 4.23 -7.41 37.01
N HIS A 590 4.71 -8.65 36.80
CA HIS A 590 4.52 -9.33 35.48
C HIS A 590 3.04 -9.68 35.22
N GLN A 591 2.32 -10.19 36.25
CA GLN A 591 0.88 -10.46 36.11
C GLN A 591 0.08 -9.18 35.83
N LEU A 592 0.47 -8.05 36.44
CA LEU A 592 -0.14 -6.76 36.18
C LEU A 592 0.03 -6.34 34.72
N GLY A 593 1.23 -6.53 34.14
CA GLY A 593 1.47 -6.28 32.70
C GLY A 593 0.65 -7.19 31.78
N LEU A 594 0.48 -8.49 32.16
CA LEU A 594 -0.34 -9.43 31.38
C LEU A 594 -1.84 -9.10 31.43
N ALA A 595 -2.34 -8.55 32.53
CA ALA A 595 -3.75 -8.16 32.68
C ALA A 595 -4.20 -7.16 31.61
N SER A 596 -3.33 -6.22 31.23
CA SER A 596 -3.60 -5.30 30.12
C SER A 596 -3.74 -6.00 28.77
N HIS A 597 -2.90 -7.00 28.49
CA HIS A 597 -3.00 -7.76 27.25
C HIS A 597 -4.27 -8.61 27.16
N SER A 598 -4.71 -9.20 28.29
CA SER A 598 -5.98 -9.94 28.36
C SER A 598 -7.17 -9.02 28.14
N ALA A 599 -7.15 -7.83 28.73
CA ALA A 599 -8.19 -6.81 28.56
C ALA A 599 -8.25 -6.29 27.10
N ASP A 600 -7.11 -6.01 26.47
CA ASP A 600 -7.03 -5.62 25.08
C ASP A 600 -7.60 -6.69 24.15
N SER A 601 -7.32 -7.95 24.44
CA SER A 601 -7.86 -9.09 23.68
C SER A 601 -9.37 -9.20 23.82
N ALA A 602 -9.93 -8.87 24.97
CA ALA A 602 -11.37 -8.83 25.21
C ALA A 602 -12.03 -7.61 24.55
N SER A 603 -11.42 -6.43 24.67
CA SER A 603 -11.88 -5.17 24.09
C SER A 603 -11.93 -5.22 22.55
N ASN A 604 -11.00 -5.93 21.91
CA ASN A 604 -10.90 -6.06 20.46
C ASN A 604 -11.53 -7.36 19.91
N PHE A 605 -12.31 -8.09 20.71
CA PHE A 605 -12.96 -9.29 20.27
C PHE A 605 -14.06 -8.98 19.25
N SER A 606 -14.01 -9.60 18.05
CA SER A 606 -14.99 -9.41 16.99
C SER A 606 -15.46 -10.74 16.42
N VAL A 607 -16.76 -10.82 16.08
CA VAL A 607 -17.36 -11.95 15.37
C VAL A 607 -17.49 -11.58 13.91
N SER A 608 -16.74 -12.22 13.00
CA SER A 608 -16.82 -11.98 11.56
C SER A 608 -18.14 -12.52 10.98
N SER A 609 -19.02 -11.64 10.50
CA SER A 609 -20.14 -11.98 9.64
C SER A 609 -19.75 -11.73 8.18
N GLY A 610 -19.66 -12.81 7.38
CA GLY A 610 -19.48 -12.69 5.92
C GLY A 610 -20.74 -12.14 5.29
N SER A 611 -20.65 -11.03 4.55
CA SER A 611 -21.72 -10.55 3.66
C SER A 611 -21.20 -10.49 2.23
N SER A 612 -21.80 -11.32 1.37
CA SER A 612 -21.74 -11.26 -0.08
C SER A 612 -22.74 -10.19 -0.57
N GLY A 613 -22.30 -9.27 -1.42
CA GLY A 613 -23.16 -8.27 -2.04
C GLY A 613 -22.88 -8.11 -3.52
N THR A 614 -23.86 -8.50 -4.31
CA THR A 614 -24.00 -8.35 -5.77
C THR A 614 -24.55 -6.98 -6.15
N SER A 615 -24.13 -6.45 -7.33
CA SER A 615 -24.89 -5.61 -8.30
C SER A 615 -23.93 -4.97 -9.30
N GLY A 616 -24.28 -4.82 -10.45
CA GLY A 616 -24.97 -4.81 -11.62
C GLY A 616 -25.12 -3.40 -12.25
N GLY A 617 -25.00 -3.26 -13.62
CA GLY A 617 -25.69 -2.22 -14.40
C GLY A 617 -24.90 -1.40 -15.43
N PHE A 618 -25.01 -1.71 -16.69
CA PHE A 618 -25.34 -1.09 -18.00
C PHE A 618 -24.80 0.34 -18.31
N SER A 619 -24.53 0.77 -19.54
CA SER A 619 -24.83 0.54 -20.97
C SER A 619 -24.01 1.57 -21.76
N GLY A 620 -23.75 1.52 -22.97
CA GLY A 620 -24.19 1.26 -24.28
C GLY A 620 -23.56 2.18 -25.26
N GLY A 621 -23.26 1.70 -26.40
CA GLY A 621 -23.66 2.00 -27.73
C GLY A 621 -22.65 2.55 -28.69
N GLY A 622 -22.48 1.89 -29.82
CA GLY A 622 -22.47 2.40 -31.20
C GLY A 622 -21.31 2.06 -32.07
N GLY A 623 -21.55 1.22 -33.09
CA GLY A 623 -21.15 1.18 -34.47
C GLY A 623 -19.73 0.80 -34.86
N GLY A 624 -19.61 -0.38 -35.48
CA GLY A 624 -18.39 -0.88 -36.12
C GLY A 624 -18.45 -2.38 -36.37
N GLY A 625 -17.46 -2.97 -37.06
CA GLY A 625 -17.35 -4.41 -37.21
C GLY A 625 -17.01 -5.07 -35.90
N GLY A 626 -17.86 -5.92 -35.42
CA GLY A 626 -17.69 -6.66 -34.17
C GLY A 626 -17.94 -8.14 -34.36
N GLY A 627 -17.67 -8.92 -33.33
CA GLY A 627 -17.96 -10.33 -33.33
C GLY A 627 -17.89 -10.94 -31.94
N GLY A 628 -18.55 -12.05 -31.82
CA GLY A 628 -18.63 -12.80 -30.58
C GLY A 628 -19.03 -14.23 -30.83
N ALA A 629 -19.26 -14.97 -29.74
CA ALA A 629 -19.83 -16.29 -29.72
C ALA A 629 -21.03 -16.35 -28.78
N PHE A 630 -21.93 -17.30 -29.00
CA PHE A 630 -23.11 -17.48 -28.17
C PHE A 630 -23.45 -18.95 -27.99
#